data_b1233ad8abfc318170a443b6a9ded37c
#
_entry.id   b1233ad8abfc318170a443b6a9ded37c
#
_cell.length_a   1.000
_cell.length_b   1.000
_cell.length_c   1.000
_cell.angle_alpha   90.00
_cell.angle_beta   90.00
_cell.angle_gamma   90.00
#
_symmetry.space_group_name_H-M   'P 1'
#
loop_
_entity.id
_entity.type
_entity.pdbx_description
1 polymer ?
#
loop_
_entity_poly.entity_id
_entity_poly.type
_entity_poly.pdbx_seq_one_letter_code
_entity_poly.pdbx_strand_id
1 'polypeptide(L)'
;MSTAARNQPSSVSDADADVIVLGVGTAGEDLSLMLLDAGLDVIGIEPNLIGGECPYWACLPSKIMVRAAKAIQEAGRIREMAGEVDVSPDWKPVAEKVRWLTAGWDDSVARERYRDRGGM
;
A
#
# COMPACT_ATOMS: atom_id res chain seq x y z
N MET A 1 28.77 25.05 19.17
CA MET A 1 27.48 24.51 18.70
C MET A 1 27.04 23.50 19.76
N SER A 2 26.06 23.85 20.57
CA SER A 2 25.61 23.07 21.74
C SER A 2 24.57 22.05 21.24
N THR A 3 24.91 20.79 21.31
CA THR A 3 23.96 19.68 21.14
C THR A 3 23.07 19.64 22.38
N ALA A 4 21.84 20.09 22.28
CA ALA A 4 20.84 19.91 23.33
C ALA A 4 20.62 18.39 23.52
N ALA A 5 20.97 17.93 24.73
CA ALA A 5 20.68 16.58 25.18
C ALA A 5 19.16 16.35 25.13
N ARG A 6 18.69 15.40 24.32
CA ARG A 6 17.31 14.92 24.34
C ARG A 6 17.04 14.33 25.72
N ASN A 7 16.08 14.90 26.41
CA ASN A 7 15.58 14.38 27.67
C ASN A 7 14.87 13.04 27.38
N GLN A 8 15.40 11.92 27.84
CA GLN A 8 14.75 10.61 27.68
C GLN A 8 13.58 10.52 28.66
N PRO A 9 12.37 10.20 28.21
CA PRO A 9 11.24 9.99 29.11
C PRO A 9 11.47 8.76 30.01
N SER A 10 11.12 8.86 31.26
CA SER A 10 11.46 7.90 32.33
C SER A 10 10.45 6.76 32.52
N SER A 11 9.40 6.64 31.69
CA SER A 11 8.45 5.52 31.76
C SER A 11 7.77 5.26 30.42
N VAL A 12 7.47 3.99 30.13
CA VAL A 12 6.76 3.50 28.91
C VAL A 12 5.31 4.02 28.84
N SER A 13 4.79 4.64 29.91
CA SER A 13 3.43 5.22 29.96
C SER A 13 3.31 6.63 29.40
N ASP A 14 4.44 7.31 29.19
CA ASP A 14 4.49 8.66 28.62
C ASP A 14 5.21 8.56 27.25
N ALA A 15 4.53 7.99 26.25
CA ALA A 15 5.01 8.03 24.89
C ALA A 15 4.75 9.43 24.32
N ASP A 16 5.74 10.32 24.46
CA ASP A 16 5.73 11.59 23.74
C ASP A 16 6.04 11.30 22.27
N ALA A 17 5.13 11.66 21.38
CA ALA A 17 5.34 11.67 19.95
C ALA A 17 5.33 13.12 19.46
N ASP A 18 6.22 13.44 18.53
CA ASP A 18 6.21 14.76 17.89
C ASP A 18 4.97 14.91 16.99
N VAL A 19 4.56 13.80 16.34
CA VAL A 19 3.43 13.81 15.41
C VAL A 19 2.60 12.53 15.53
N ILE A 20 1.27 12.68 15.47
CA ILE A 20 0.32 11.58 15.33
C ILE A 20 -0.34 11.69 13.96
N VAL A 21 -0.21 10.64 13.15
CA VAL A 21 -0.82 10.54 11.82
C VAL A 21 -2.06 9.65 11.89
N LEU A 22 -3.23 10.24 11.65
CA LEU A 22 -4.51 9.53 11.61
C LEU A 22 -4.81 9.09 10.18
N GLY A 23 -4.75 7.78 9.96
CA GLY A 23 -4.88 7.16 8.65
C GLY A 23 -3.53 7.01 7.95
N VAL A 24 -2.97 5.78 7.98
CA VAL A 24 -1.71 5.43 7.32
C VAL A 24 -2.00 4.80 5.95
N GLY A 25 -2.89 5.45 5.19
CA GLY A 25 -3.08 5.19 3.77
C GLY A 25 -1.93 5.76 2.94
N THR A 26 -2.05 5.78 1.61
CA THR A 26 -0.96 6.20 0.71
C THR A 26 -0.34 7.54 1.12
N ALA A 27 -1.13 8.57 1.41
CA ALA A 27 -0.62 9.89 1.81
C ALA A 27 -0.08 9.89 3.24
N GLY A 28 -0.77 9.22 4.18
CA GLY A 28 -0.35 9.15 5.57
C GLY A 28 0.92 8.31 5.76
N GLU A 29 1.09 7.25 4.98
CA GLU A 29 2.31 6.45 4.97
C GLU A 29 3.49 7.29 4.47
N ASP A 30 3.37 7.96 3.32
CA ASP A 30 4.42 8.81 2.77
C ASP A 30 4.79 9.94 3.74
N LEU A 31 3.80 10.65 4.28
CA LEU A 31 4.03 11.71 5.27
C LEU A 31 4.76 11.18 6.50
N SER A 32 4.31 10.06 7.06
CA SER A 32 4.93 9.46 8.24
C SER A 32 6.39 9.09 7.99
N LEU A 33 6.68 8.46 6.84
CA LEU A 33 8.04 8.08 6.49
C LEU A 33 8.95 9.30 6.30
N MET A 34 8.45 10.39 5.69
CA MET A 34 9.18 11.65 5.56
C MET A 34 9.50 12.27 6.93
N LEU A 35 8.56 12.25 7.85
CA LEU A 35 8.73 12.78 9.21
C LEU A 35 9.72 11.95 10.01
N LEU A 36 9.65 10.62 9.93
CA LEU A 36 10.61 9.70 10.54
C LEU A 36 12.02 9.91 9.98
N ASP A 37 12.17 10.05 8.66
CA ASP A 37 13.45 10.34 8.00
C ASP A 37 14.01 11.72 8.43
N ALA A 38 13.15 12.66 8.80
CA ALA A 38 13.53 13.95 9.39
C ALA A 38 13.92 13.86 10.87
N GLY A 39 13.79 12.69 11.48
CA GLY A 39 14.19 12.41 12.87
C GLY A 39 13.13 12.77 13.90
N LEU A 40 11.87 12.88 13.52
CA LEU A 40 10.73 13.08 14.40
C LEU A 40 10.20 11.73 14.93
N ASP A 41 9.63 11.73 16.12
CA ASP A 41 8.94 10.59 16.69
C ASP A 41 7.48 10.59 16.19
N VAL A 42 7.09 9.54 15.43
CA VAL A 42 5.80 9.49 14.75
C VAL A 42 4.99 8.29 15.18
N ILE A 43 3.73 8.52 15.58
CA ILE A 43 2.72 7.49 15.82
C ILE A 43 1.74 7.48 14.64
N GLY A 44 1.61 6.32 13.96
CA GLY A 44 0.62 6.09 12.93
C GLY A 44 -0.57 5.31 13.48
N ILE A 45 -1.79 5.80 13.24
CA ILE A 45 -3.02 5.11 13.62
C ILE A 45 -3.76 4.71 12.35
N GLU A 46 -3.85 3.40 12.09
CA GLU A 46 -4.54 2.83 10.92
C GLU A 46 -5.48 1.71 11.38
N PRO A 47 -6.80 1.85 11.17
CA PRO A 47 -7.77 0.84 11.59
C PRO A 47 -7.80 -0.40 10.68
N ASN A 48 -7.21 -0.32 9.48
CA ASN A 48 -7.22 -1.39 8.50
C ASN A 48 -5.78 -1.82 8.14
N LEU A 49 -5.39 -1.62 6.88
CA LEU A 49 -4.08 -2.03 6.38
C LEU A 49 -3.23 -0.80 6.07
N ILE A 50 -1.98 -0.79 6.52
CA ILE A 50 -1.01 0.24 6.18
C ILE A 50 -0.78 0.26 4.66
N GLY A 51 -0.86 1.47 4.06
CA GLY A 51 -0.87 1.67 2.62
C GLY A 51 -2.26 2.01 2.07
N GLY A 52 -3.32 1.70 2.83
CA GLY A 52 -4.69 2.12 2.55
C GLY A 52 -5.38 1.41 1.40
N GLU A 53 -6.36 2.06 0.79
CA GLU A 53 -7.23 1.45 -0.20
C GLU A 53 -6.56 1.16 -1.55
N CYS A 54 -5.63 2.01 -1.95
CA CYS A 54 -5.03 1.93 -3.29
C CYS A 54 -4.38 0.58 -3.58
N PRO A 55 -3.49 0.04 -2.76
CA PRO A 55 -2.88 -1.26 -3.01
C PRO A 55 -3.84 -2.44 -2.81
N TYR A 56 -4.81 -2.34 -1.90
CA TYR A 56 -5.57 -3.51 -1.45
C TYR A 56 -6.98 -3.60 -2.03
N TRP A 57 -7.71 -2.48 -2.16
CA TRP A 57 -9.13 -2.50 -2.53
C TRP A 57 -9.50 -1.64 -3.73
N ALA A 58 -8.69 -0.66 -4.11
CA ALA A 58 -9.04 0.29 -5.16
C ALA A 58 -8.14 0.21 -6.39
N CYS A 59 -6.99 0.90 -6.39
CA CYS A 59 -6.21 1.14 -7.60
C CYS A 59 -5.63 -0.12 -8.24
N LEU A 60 -4.99 -1.00 -7.46
CA LEU A 60 -4.38 -2.21 -8.01
C LEU A 60 -5.43 -3.20 -8.48
N PRO A 61 -6.43 -3.60 -7.67
CA PRO A 61 -7.47 -4.53 -8.11
C PRO A 61 -8.22 -4.04 -9.36
N SER A 62 -8.64 -2.78 -9.37
CA SER A 62 -9.39 -2.22 -10.49
C SER A 62 -8.57 -2.18 -11.79
N LYS A 63 -7.29 -1.80 -11.70
CA LYS A 63 -6.41 -1.79 -12.88
C LYS A 63 -6.20 -3.17 -13.46
N ILE A 64 -6.09 -4.21 -12.63
CA ILE A 64 -5.98 -5.59 -13.09
C ILE A 64 -7.24 -6.03 -13.81
N MET A 65 -8.40 -5.79 -13.20
CA MET A 65 -9.70 -6.15 -13.81
C MET A 65 -9.91 -5.44 -15.14
N VAL A 66 -9.64 -4.12 -15.20
CA VAL A 66 -9.71 -3.35 -16.44
C VAL A 66 -8.72 -3.86 -17.48
N ARG A 67 -7.48 -4.21 -17.07
CA ARG A 67 -6.49 -4.76 -18.01
C ARG A 67 -6.92 -6.11 -18.58
N ALA A 68 -7.50 -6.98 -17.75
CA ALA A 68 -8.02 -8.27 -18.19
C ALA A 68 -9.19 -8.09 -19.19
N ALA A 69 -10.14 -7.21 -18.87
CA ALA A 69 -11.26 -6.91 -19.76
C ALA A 69 -10.78 -6.36 -21.12
N LYS A 70 -9.80 -5.44 -21.09
CA LYS A 70 -9.20 -4.90 -22.34
C LYS A 70 -8.47 -5.96 -23.15
N ALA A 71 -7.82 -6.93 -22.52
CA ALA A 71 -7.15 -8.02 -23.22
C ALA A 71 -8.17 -8.92 -23.97
N ILE A 72 -9.29 -9.23 -23.34
CA ILE A 72 -10.38 -9.97 -23.96
C ILE A 72 -10.97 -9.17 -25.15
N GLN A 73 -11.22 -7.89 -24.94
CA GLN A 73 -11.73 -7.00 -25.97
C GLN A 73 -10.78 -6.89 -27.17
N GLU A 74 -9.48 -6.80 -26.92
CA GLU A 74 -8.44 -6.74 -27.94
C GLU A 74 -8.39 -8.05 -28.75
N ALA A 75 -8.43 -9.19 -28.07
CA ALA A 75 -8.48 -10.50 -28.73
C ALA A 75 -9.70 -10.62 -29.65
N GLY A 76 -10.86 -10.09 -29.25
CA GLY A 76 -12.07 -10.07 -30.10
C GLY A 76 -11.94 -9.24 -31.38
N ARG A 77 -11.01 -8.29 -31.44
CA ARG A 77 -10.74 -7.46 -32.63
C ARG A 77 -9.78 -8.09 -33.63
N ILE A 78 -9.12 -9.17 -33.26
CA ILE A 78 -8.13 -9.84 -34.12
C ILE A 78 -8.76 -10.29 -35.46
N ARG A 79 -10.03 -10.67 -35.46
CA ARG A 79 -10.76 -11.07 -36.68
C ARG A 79 -10.72 -10.00 -37.77
N GLU A 80 -10.74 -8.73 -37.40
CA GLU A 80 -10.72 -7.61 -38.36
C GLU A 80 -9.32 -7.34 -38.94
N MET A 81 -8.26 -7.87 -38.34
CA MET A 81 -6.88 -7.52 -38.66
C MET A 81 -6.00 -8.71 -39.07
N ALA A 82 -6.13 -9.86 -38.41
CA ALA A 82 -5.13 -10.92 -38.50
C ALA A 82 -5.71 -12.35 -38.49
N GLY A 83 -7.03 -12.52 -38.60
CA GLY A 83 -7.65 -13.81 -38.62
C GLY A 83 -8.57 -14.11 -37.46
N GLU A 84 -8.86 -15.38 -37.21
CA GLU A 84 -9.80 -15.77 -36.16
C GLU A 84 -9.09 -16.17 -34.88
N VAL A 85 -9.67 -15.79 -33.75
CA VAL A 85 -9.28 -16.22 -32.42
C VAL A 85 -10.52 -16.62 -31.65
N ASP A 86 -10.45 -17.72 -30.93
CA ASP A 86 -11.46 -18.11 -29.96
C ASP A 86 -11.03 -17.70 -28.58
N VAL A 87 -11.91 -16.98 -27.86
CA VAL A 87 -11.63 -16.46 -26.52
C VAL A 87 -12.61 -17.07 -25.54
N SER A 88 -12.08 -17.78 -24.57
CA SER A 88 -12.85 -18.32 -23.45
C SER A 88 -12.52 -17.54 -22.17
N PRO A 89 -13.33 -16.53 -21.79
CA PRO A 89 -13.08 -15.75 -20.61
C PRO A 89 -13.17 -16.60 -19.34
N ASP A 90 -12.19 -16.44 -18.44
CA ASP A 90 -12.17 -17.08 -17.14
C ASP A 90 -11.80 -16.05 -16.07
N TRP A 91 -12.57 -16.02 -14.99
CA TRP A 91 -12.34 -15.13 -13.87
C TRP A 91 -11.19 -15.58 -12.96
N LYS A 92 -10.91 -16.87 -12.90
CA LYS A 92 -9.92 -17.44 -11.97
C LYS A 92 -8.52 -16.82 -12.10
N PRO A 93 -7.92 -16.70 -13.31
CA PRO A 93 -6.62 -16.04 -13.47
C PRO A 93 -6.63 -14.57 -13.02
N VAL A 94 -7.74 -13.87 -13.24
CA VAL A 94 -7.89 -12.48 -12.81
C VAL A 94 -7.90 -12.38 -11.29
N ALA A 95 -8.68 -13.22 -10.62
CA ALA A 95 -8.77 -13.26 -9.16
C ALA A 95 -7.42 -13.65 -8.52
N GLU A 96 -6.71 -14.61 -9.09
CA GLU A 96 -5.38 -15.01 -8.64
C GLU A 96 -4.37 -13.86 -8.79
N LYS A 97 -4.42 -13.12 -9.89
CA LYS A 97 -3.56 -11.97 -10.13
C LYS A 97 -3.86 -10.82 -9.17
N VAL A 98 -5.14 -10.56 -8.88
CA VAL A 98 -5.54 -9.58 -7.85
C VAL A 98 -4.96 -9.98 -6.49
N ARG A 99 -5.18 -11.22 -6.06
CA ARG A 99 -4.68 -11.73 -4.78
C ARG A 99 -3.15 -11.62 -4.67
N TRP A 100 -2.44 -11.96 -5.74
CA TRP A 100 -0.98 -11.87 -5.76
C TRP A 100 -0.50 -10.41 -5.64
N LEU A 101 -1.09 -9.47 -6.38
CA LEU A 101 -0.69 -8.06 -6.37
C LEU A 101 -1.08 -7.32 -5.09
N THR A 102 -2.15 -7.75 -4.42
CA THR A 102 -2.54 -7.22 -3.11
C THR A 102 -1.83 -7.89 -1.95
N ALA A 103 -0.83 -8.74 -2.22
CA ALA A 103 -0.15 -9.58 -1.22
C ALA A 103 -1.13 -10.43 -0.38
N GLY A 104 -2.29 -10.83 -0.93
CA GLY A 104 -3.32 -11.53 -0.20
C GLY A 104 -4.00 -10.68 0.89
N TRP A 105 -3.96 -9.37 0.78
CA TRP A 105 -4.40 -8.40 1.80
C TRP A 105 -3.57 -8.47 3.08
N ASP A 106 -2.29 -8.78 2.96
CA ASP A 106 -1.31 -8.77 4.04
C ASP A 106 -0.44 -7.50 3.94
N ASP A 107 -0.43 -6.68 4.98
CA ASP A 107 0.35 -5.46 5.09
C ASP A 107 1.64 -5.62 5.90
N SER A 108 2.03 -6.86 6.20
CA SER A 108 3.21 -7.15 7.04
C SER A 108 4.46 -6.42 6.57
N VAL A 109 4.71 -6.40 5.26
CA VAL A 109 5.86 -5.69 4.66
C VAL A 109 5.77 -4.18 4.88
N ALA A 110 4.58 -3.58 4.77
CA ALA A 110 4.39 -2.16 5.00
C ALA A 110 4.60 -1.81 6.48
N ARG A 111 4.08 -2.64 7.39
CA ARG A 111 4.29 -2.50 8.84
C ARG A 111 5.77 -2.64 9.22
N GLU A 112 6.46 -3.61 8.65
CA GLU A 112 7.90 -3.82 8.91
C GLU A 112 8.69 -2.58 8.45
N ARG A 113 8.47 -2.12 7.21
CA ARG A 113 9.11 -0.90 6.69
C ARG A 113 8.85 0.33 7.57
N TYR A 114 7.66 0.47 8.12
CA TYR A 114 7.28 1.55 9.03
C TYR A 114 8.07 1.47 10.35
N ARG A 115 8.12 0.26 10.94
CA ARG A 115 8.85 0.00 12.19
C ARG A 115 10.35 0.16 12.05
N ASP A 116 10.92 -0.31 10.95
CA ASP A 116 12.36 -0.21 10.68
C ASP A 116 12.87 1.23 10.64
N ARG A 117 11.97 2.18 10.37
CA ARG A 117 12.25 3.62 10.42
C ARG A 117 11.93 4.25 11.77
N GLY A 118 11.54 3.48 12.76
CA GLY A 118 11.23 3.96 14.11
C GLY A 118 9.77 4.38 14.30
N GLY A 119 8.87 4.11 13.37
CA GLY A 119 7.45 4.38 13.52
C GLY A 119 6.76 3.47 14.54
N MET A 120 5.81 4.04 15.26
CA MET A 120 5.01 3.37 16.29
C MET A 120 3.54 3.27 15.86
#